data_f41c19a67530bd50d7bb48014a949a7a
#
_entry.id   f41c19a67530bd50d7bb48014a949a7a
#
_cell.length_a   1.000
_cell.length_b   1.000
_cell.length_c   1.000
_cell.angle_alpha   90.00
_cell.angle_beta   90.00
_cell.angle_gamma   90.00
#
_symmetry.space_group_name_H-M   'P 1'
#
loop_
_entity.id
_entity.type
_entity.pdbx_description
1 polymer ?
#
loop_
_entity_poly.entity_id
_entity_poly.type
_entity_poly.pdbx_seq_one_letter_code
_entity_poly.pdbx_strand_id
1 'polypeptide(L)'
;MATRIKEKYLAEAIPALEEKFGYKNAMQVPKLAKIVINMGLGDCKDNAKAMEMAVNELTTIAGQKPMITKAKKSIANFKVREGMNVGAKVTLRGTRMEEFMDKLVSVALPRVRDFRGVSAKAFDGRGNYSLGIREQLLFPEIEYDKVEKIRGMEMIFVTTAKTDEEARELLRLLGMPFQNA
;
A
#
# COMPACT_ATOMS: atom_id res chain seq x y z
N MET A 1 10.57 -11.77 16.85
CA MET A 1 11.74 -11.43 15.99
C MET A 1 11.49 -10.08 15.35
N ALA A 2 12.53 -9.26 15.17
CA ALA A 2 12.40 -8.02 14.41
C ALA A 2 12.27 -8.38 12.91
N THR A 3 11.47 -7.61 12.17
CA THR A 3 11.36 -7.78 10.72
C THR A 3 12.56 -7.15 10.01
N ARG A 4 12.91 -7.63 8.82
CA ARG A 4 14.01 -7.06 8.02
C ARG A 4 13.86 -5.55 7.80
N ILE A 5 12.65 -5.07 7.56
CA ILE A 5 12.36 -3.63 7.41
C ILE A 5 12.63 -2.86 8.69
N LYS A 6 12.26 -3.42 9.85
CA LYS A 6 12.54 -2.78 11.14
C LYS A 6 14.02 -2.73 11.45
N GLU A 7 14.76 -3.80 11.19
CA GLU A 7 16.22 -3.83 11.35
C GLU A 7 16.88 -2.79 10.45
N LYS A 8 16.46 -2.73 9.17
CA LYS A 8 16.95 -1.73 8.21
C LYS A 8 16.62 -0.30 8.64
N TYR A 9 15.42 -0.08 9.17
CA TYR A 9 15.02 1.22 9.70
C TYR A 9 15.94 1.67 10.85
N LEU A 10 16.21 0.77 11.80
CA LEU A 10 17.04 1.09 12.98
C LEU A 10 18.54 1.26 12.62
N ALA A 11 19.05 0.40 11.73
CA ALA A 11 20.48 0.37 11.41
C ALA A 11 20.90 1.41 10.35
N GLU A 12 20.05 1.68 9.37
CA GLU A 12 20.40 2.49 8.20
C GLU A 12 19.58 3.79 8.12
N ALA A 13 18.24 3.70 8.31
CA ALA A 13 17.38 4.84 8.04
C ALA A 13 17.48 5.93 9.11
N ILE A 14 17.52 5.58 10.39
CA ILE A 14 17.62 6.57 11.48
C ILE A 14 18.91 7.39 11.34
N PRO A 15 20.13 6.81 11.29
CA PRO A 15 21.35 7.59 11.18
C PRO A 15 21.39 8.48 9.94
N ALA A 16 20.98 7.95 8.78
CA ALA A 16 20.99 8.70 7.52
C ALA A 16 20.01 9.89 7.53
N LEU A 17 18.83 9.73 8.15
CA LEU A 17 17.86 10.80 8.28
C LEU A 17 18.27 11.86 9.30
N GLU A 18 18.92 11.46 10.40
CA GLU A 18 19.48 12.38 11.39
C GLU A 18 20.59 13.24 10.77
N GLU A 19 21.49 12.64 10.01
CA GLU A 19 22.58 13.34 9.31
C GLU A 19 22.01 14.32 8.25
N LYS A 20 21.04 13.88 7.45
CA LYS A 20 20.50 14.68 6.33
C LYS A 20 19.62 15.84 6.78
N PHE A 21 18.77 15.63 7.78
CA PHE A 21 17.77 16.62 8.21
C PHE A 21 18.07 17.28 9.56
N GLY A 22 19.13 16.85 10.25
CA GLY A 22 19.62 17.49 11.49
C GLY A 22 18.66 17.33 12.67
N TYR A 23 17.99 16.20 12.81
CA TYR A 23 17.10 15.96 13.95
C TYR A 23 17.86 15.93 15.26
N LYS A 24 17.37 16.67 16.26
CA LYS A 24 17.99 16.73 17.60
C LYS A 24 17.55 15.59 18.53
N ASN A 25 16.49 14.88 18.17
CA ASN A 25 15.93 13.81 18.98
C ASN A 25 15.49 12.67 18.06
N ALA A 26 15.87 11.44 18.38
CA ALA A 26 15.50 10.24 17.66
C ALA A 26 13.95 10.05 17.52
N MET A 27 13.17 10.62 18.44
CA MET A 27 11.69 10.59 18.33
C MET A 27 11.12 11.53 17.24
N GLN A 28 11.94 12.45 16.70
CA GLN A 28 11.54 13.32 15.58
C GLN A 28 11.75 12.64 14.23
N VAL A 29 12.58 11.61 14.18
CA VAL A 29 12.87 10.88 12.95
C VAL A 29 11.58 10.29 12.39
N PRO A 30 11.26 10.54 11.11
CA PRO A 30 10.04 10.03 10.50
C PRO A 30 10.06 8.49 10.43
N LYS A 31 8.88 7.90 10.63
CA LYS A 31 8.65 6.46 10.55
C LYS A 31 7.39 6.14 9.78
N LEU A 32 7.31 4.93 9.26
CA LEU A 32 6.10 4.41 8.65
C LEU A 32 5.07 4.14 9.76
N ALA A 33 3.89 4.75 9.64
CA ALA A 33 2.82 4.66 10.64
C ALA A 33 1.79 3.59 10.32
N LYS A 34 1.40 3.48 9.04
CA LYS A 34 0.47 2.47 8.51
C LYS A 34 0.57 2.38 7.00
N ILE A 35 0.13 1.25 6.46
CA ILE A 35 -0.15 1.07 5.03
C ILE A 35 -1.65 0.81 4.89
N VAL A 36 -2.31 1.55 4.02
CA VAL A 36 -3.72 1.34 3.68
C VAL A 36 -3.78 0.81 2.26
N ILE A 37 -4.39 -0.36 2.08
CA ILE A 37 -4.62 -0.95 0.76
C ILE A 37 -6.11 -0.84 0.48
N ASN A 38 -6.46 -0.29 -0.68
CA ASN A 38 -7.82 -0.15 -1.16
C ASN A 38 -7.99 -0.84 -2.51
N MET A 39 -9.08 -1.57 -2.67
CA MET A 39 -9.50 -2.17 -3.93
C MET A 39 -10.91 -1.72 -4.26
N GLY A 40 -11.06 -1.05 -5.40
CA GLY A 40 -12.37 -0.64 -5.92
C GLY A 40 -13.09 -1.84 -6.54
N LEU A 41 -14.29 -2.17 -6.04
CA LEU A 41 -15.09 -3.32 -6.46
C LEU A 41 -16.48 -2.90 -6.95
N GLY A 42 -16.58 -1.70 -7.50
CA GLY A 42 -17.85 -1.17 -8.01
C GLY A 42 -18.44 -1.98 -9.17
N ASP A 43 -17.64 -2.76 -9.88
CA ASP A 43 -18.04 -3.71 -10.92
C ASP A 43 -18.71 -4.97 -10.35
N CYS A 44 -18.44 -5.30 -9.09
CA CYS A 44 -18.97 -6.49 -8.40
C CYS A 44 -20.20 -6.19 -7.52
N LYS A 45 -20.73 -4.97 -7.55
CA LYS A 45 -21.82 -4.53 -6.65
C LYS A 45 -23.06 -5.42 -6.71
N ASP A 46 -23.34 -6.01 -7.87
CA ASP A 46 -24.50 -6.86 -8.13
C ASP A 46 -24.16 -8.36 -8.05
N ASN A 47 -22.89 -8.73 -7.84
CA ASN A 47 -22.42 -10.12 -7.75
C ASN A 47 -21.70 -10.36 -6.41
N ALA A 48 -22.42 -10.91 -5.44
CA ALA A 48 -21.88 -11.20 -4.11
C ALA A 48 -20.71 -12.20 -4.14
N LYS A 49 -20.74 -13.18 -5.05
CA LYS A 49 -19.67 -14.18 -5.18
C LYS A 49 -18.35 -13.54 -5.66
N ALA A 50 -18.43 -12.71 -6.70
CA ALA A 50 -17.27 -11.98 -7.21
C ALA A 50 -16.68 -11.01 -6.15
N MET A 51 -17.54 -10.40 -5.34
CA MET A 51 -17.14 -9.57 -4.22
C MET A 51 -16.38 -10.38 -3.16
N GLU A 52 -16.89 -11.54 -2.79
CA GLU A 52 -16.27 -12.44 -1.80
C GLU A 52 -14.91 -12.94 -2.30
N MET A 53 -14.81 -13.33 -3.56
CA MET A 53 -13.54 -13.74 -4.17
C MET A 53 -12.50 -12.62 -4.10
N ALA A 54 -12.85 -11.40 -4.49
CA ALA A 54 -11.93 -10.24 -4.41
C ALA A 54 -11.51 -9.92 -2.96
N VAL A 55 -12.42 -10.06 -2.00
CA VAL A 55 -12.12 -9.90 -0.56
C VAL A 55 -11.15 -10.99 -0.08
N ASN A 56 -11.30 -12.23 -0.54
CA ASN A 56 -10.40 -13.33 -0.20
C ASN A 56 -9.01 -13.14 -0.83
N GLU A 57 -8.93 -12.69 -2.08
CA GLU A 57 -7.66 -12.32 -2.73
C GLU A 57 -6.93 -11.24 -1.92
N LEU A 58 -7.64 -10.16 -1.57
CA LEU A 58 -7.05 -9.09 -0.76
C LEU A 58 -6.66 -9.57 0.65
N THR A 59 -7.39 -10.52 1.24
CA THR A 59 -7.04 -11.15 2.51
C THR A 59 -5.72 -11.91 2.40
N THR A 60 -5.54 -12.67 1.34
CA THR A 60 -4.32 -13.43 1.06
C THR A 60 -3.12 -12.49 0.86
N ILE A 61 -3.29 -11.43 0.08
CA ILE A 61 -2.24 -10.43 -0.17
C ILE A 61 -1.85 -9.69 1.12
N ALA A 62 -2.82 -9.25 1.90
CA ALA A 62 -2.60 -8.40 3.07
C ALA A 62 -2.26 -9.20 4.35
N GLY A 63 -2.55 -10.51 4.39
CA GLY A 63 -2.47 -11.32 5.61
C GLY A 63 -3.45 -10.90 6.70
N GLN A 64 -4.46 -10.08 6.35
CA GLN A 64 -5.49 -9.57 7.26
C GLN A 64 -6.80 -9.40 6.52
N LYS A 65 -7.92 -9.77 7.15
CA LYS A 65 -9.26 -9.62 6.58
C LYS A 65 -9.59 -8.14 6.32
N PRO A 66 -9.91 -7.75 5.09
CA PRO A 66 -10.28 -6.39 4.74
C PRO A 66 -11.68 -6.04 5.23
N MET A 67 -11.93 -4.76 5.40
CA MET A 67 -13.24 -4.20 5.65
C MET A 67 -13.92 -3.89 4.31
N ILE A 68 -15.14 -4.39 4.12
CA ILE A 68 -15.96 -4.03 2.95
C ILE A 68 -16.45 -2.59 3.12
N THR A 69 -16.23 -1.77 2.10
CA THR A 69 -16.67 -0.38 2.07
C THR A 69 -18.01 -0.28 1.35
N LYS A 70 -18.95 0.43 2.01
CA LYS A 70 -20.34 0.62 1.50
C LYS A 70 -20.52 2.02 0.95
N ALA A 71 -21.40 2.14 -0.05
CA ALA A 71 -21.80 3.43 -0.59
C ALA A 71 -22.53 4.25 0.47
N LYS A 72 -22.16 5.52 0.61
CA LYS A 72 -22.78 6.46 1.57
C LYS A 72 -24.00 7.18 1.03
N LYS A 73 -24.13 7.25 -0.30
CA LYS A 73 -25.25 7.94 -1.00
C LYS A 73 -25.66 7.13 -2.23
N SER A 74 -26.93 7.22 -2.58
CA SER A 74 -27.44 6.67 -3.83
C SER A 74 -27.10 7.59 -4.99
N ILE A 75 -26.52 7.05 -6.08
CA ILE A 75 -26.15 7.79 -7.29
C ILE A 75 -26.68 7.01 -8.49
N ALA A 76 -27.71 7.57 -9.14
CA ALA A 76 -28.43 6.92 -10.24
C ALA A 76 -27.53 6.63 -11.45
N ASN A 77 -26.64 7.57 -11.83
CA ASN A 77 -25.73 7.45 -12.96
C ASN A 77 -24.78 6.24 -12.83
N PHE A 78 -24.38 5.89 -11.62
CA PHE A 78 -23.54 4.73 -11.35
C PHE A 78 -24.31 3.49 -10.93
N LYS A 79 -25.64 3.54 -10.94
CA LYS A 79 -26.54 2.46 -10.48
C LYS A 79 -26.16 1.96 -9.08
N VAL A 80 -25.78 2.89 -8.19
CA VAL A 80 -25.39 2.61 -6.81
C VAL A 80 -26.47 3.11 -5.86
N ARG A 81 -26.88 2.25 -4.94
CA ARG A 81 -27.78 2.59 -3.83
C ARG A 81 -26.97 2.70 -2.52
N GLU A 82 -27.45 3.50 -1.60
CA GLU A 82 -26.91 3.57 -0.25
C GLU A 82 -26.86 2.17 0.39
N GLY A 83 -25.73 1.87 1.06
CA GLY A 83 -25.51 0.57 1.70
C GLY A 83 -24.96 -0.53 0.77
N MET A 84 -24.91 -0.33 -0.55
CA MET A 84 -24.31 -1.31 -1.47
C MET A 84 -22.79 -1.41 -1.25
N ASN A 85 -22.26 -2.63 -1.38
CA ASN A 85 -20.82 -2.88 -1.30
C ASN A 85 -20.14 -2.35 -2.58
N VAL A 86 -19.13 -1.49 -2.42
CA VAL A 86 -18.44 -0.82 -3.55
C VAL A 86 -16.93 -1.00 -3.54
N GLY A 87 -16.37 -1.56 -2.49
CA GLY A 87 -14.94 -1.79 -2.39
C GLY A 87 -14.54 -2.55 -1.14
N ALA A 88 -13.25 -2.81 -1.02
CA ALA A 88 -12.64 -3.40 0.17
C ALA A 88 -11.38 -2.63 0.52
N LYS A 89 -11.13 -2.41 1.81
CA LYS A 89 -9.90 -1.78 2.29
C LYS A 89 -9.34 -2.52 3.50
N VAL A 90 -8.03 -2.50 3.64
CA VAL A 90 -7.32 -3.01 4.81
C VAL A 90 -6.29 -1.99 5.28
N THR A 91 -6.12 -1.88 6.59
CA THR A 91 -5.12 -1.02 7.21
C THR A 91 -4.13 -1.90 7.96
N LEU A 92 -2.88 -1.89 7.52
CA LEU A 92 -1.79 -2.65 8.11
C LEU A 92 -0.97 -1.76 9.05
N ARG A 93 -0.58 -2.30 10.20
CA ARG A 93 0.27 -1.65 11.20
C ARG A 93 1.23 -2.66 11.82
N GLY A 94 2.31 -2.15 12.45
CA GLY A 94 3.29 -2.99 13.14
C GLY A 94 3.91 -4.04 12.23
N THR A 95 4.12 -5.24 12.74
CA THR A 95 4.80 -6.33 12.04
C THR A 95 4.19 -6.66 10.66
N ARG A 96 2.86 -6.73 10.57
CA ARG A 96 2.18 -6.99 9.30
C ARG A 96 2.42 -5.91 8.24
N MET A 97 2.53 -4.66 8.66
CA MET A 97 2.87 -3.54 7.77
C MET A 97 4.31 -3.68 7.25
N GLU A 98 5.23 -4.01 8.12
CA GLU A 98 6.65 -4.20 7.80
C GLU A 98 6.86 -5.40 6.85
N GLU A 99 6.22 -6.53 7.13
CA GLU A 99 6.23 -7.72 6.27
C GLU A 99 5.62 -7.44 4.89
N PHE A 100 4.51 -6.71 4.85
CA PHE A 100 3.88 -6.31 3.60
C PHE A 100 4.78 -5.37 2.79
N MET A 101 5.45 -4.41 3.44
CA MET A 101 6.40 -3.51 2.79
C MET A 101 7.57 -4.28 2.19
N ASP A 102 8.14 -5.23 2.93
CA ASP A 102 9.24 -6.06 2.44
C ASP A 102 8.82 -6.91 1.23
N LYS A 103 7.67 -7.57 1.32
CA LYS A 103 7.10 -8.34 0.21
C LYS A 103 6.84 -7.47 -1.03
N LEU A 104 6.27 -6.29 -0.85
CA LEU A 104 6.00 -5.37 -1.95
C LEU A 104 7.27 -4.96 -2.68
N VAL A 105 8.29 -4.52 -1.92
CA VAL A 105 9.54 -4.01 -2.50
C VAL A 105 10.41 -5.12 -3.09
N SER A 106 10.53 -6.25 -2.37
CA SER A 106 11.46 -7.32 -2.75
C SER A 106 10.88 -8.31 -3.76
N VAL A 107 9.56 -8.49 -3.80
CA VAL A 107 8.92 -9.54 -4.61
C VAL A 107 7.95 -8.97 -5.63
N ALA A 108 6.98 -8.13 -5.21
CA ALA A 108 5.89 -7.71 -6.08
C ALA A 108 6.34 -6.67 -7.11
N LEU A 109 7.03 -5.60 -6.71
CA LEU A 109 7.47 -4.54 -7.63
C LEU A 109 8.42 -5.03 -8.73
N PRO A 110 9.42 -5.90 -8.46
CA PRO A 110 10.27 -6.45 -9.52
C PRO A 110 9.53 -7.29 -10.56
N ARG A 111 8.35 -7.81 -10.24
CA ARG A 111 7.51 -8.61 -11.16
C ARG A 111 6.62 -7.74 -12.06
N VAL A 112 6.59 -6.43 -11.84
CA VAL A 112 5.86 -5.52 -12.72
C VAL A 112 6.51 -5.52 -14.10
N ARG A 113 5.70 -5.73 -15.14
CA ARG A 113 6.18 -5.70 -16.52
C ARG A 113 6.74 -4.32 -16.86
N ASP A 114 7.93 -4.29 -17.47
CA ASP A 114 8.64 -3.05 -17.84
C ASP A 114 8.84 -2.07 -16.67
N PHE A 115 9.13 -2.61 -15.48
CA PHE A 115 9.32 -1.80 -14.28
C PHE A 115 10.52 -0.87 -14.40
N ARG A 116 10.26 0.44 -14.28
CA ARG A 116 11.27 1.50 -14.33
C ARG A 116 11.39 2.29 -13.02
N GLY A 117 10.81 1.75 -11.93
CA GLY A 117 10.69 2.43 -10.66
C GLY A 117 9.30 3.06 -10.45
N VAL A 118 9.02 3.45 -9.21
CA VAL A 118 7.77 4.10 -8.81
C VAL A 118 7.89 5.62 -8.92
N SER A 119 6.78 6.30 -9.18
CA SER A 119 6.76 7.76 -9.33
C SER A 119 7.25 8.48 -8.08
N ALA A 120 8.21 9.39 -8.24
CA ALA A 120 8.68 10.24 -7.16
C ALA A 120 7.75 11.43 -6.83
N LYS A 121 6.67 11.62 -7.61
CA LYS A 121 5.74 12.78 -7.50
C LYS A 121 4.40 12.44 -6.85
N ALA A 122 4.19 11.19 -6.42
CA ALA A 122 2.91 10.73 -5.88
C ALA A 122 2.79 10.94 -4.35
N PHE A 123 3.31 12.05 -3.85
CA PHE A 123 3.17 12.51 -2.47
C PHE A 123 2.03 13.52 -2.35
N ASP A 124 1.44 13.62 -1.16
CA ASP A 124 0.27 14.46 -0.87
C ASP A 124 0.59 15.86 -0.30
N GLY A 125 1.87 16.24 -0.21
CA GLY A 125 2.32 17.48 0.42
C GLY A 125 2.48 17.39 1.94
N ARG A 126 2.16 16.26 2.54
CA ARG A 126 2.21 16.02 4.00
C ARG A 126 3.00 14.76 4.37
N GLY A 127 3.83 14.29 3.46
CA GLY A 127 4.68 13.13 3.69
C GLY A 127 3.99 11.78 3.57
N ASN A 128 2.82 11.68 2.95
CA ASN A 128 2.21 10.41 2.60
C ASN A 128 2.42 10.11 1.11
N TYR A 129 2.55 8.84 0.78
CA TYR A 129 2.83 8.38 -0.57
C TYR A 129 1.74 7.43 -1.07
N SER A 130 1.29 7.62 -2.30
CA SER A 130 0.27 6.77 -2.95
C SER A 130 0.87 5.99 -4.11
N LEU A 131 0.65 4.67 -4.13
CA LEU A 131 1.09 3.76 -5.17
C LEU A 131 -0.10 2.98 -5.74
N GLY A 132 -0.34 3.11 -7.04
CA GLY A 132 -1.32 2.30 -7.77
C GLY A 132 -0.66 1.10 -8.43
N ILE A 133 -1.22 -0.08 -8.22
CA ILE A 133 -0.88 -1.32 -8.93
C ILE A 133 -2.06 -1.72 -9.79
N ARG A 134 -1.80 -2.10 -11.05
CA ARG A 134 -2.85 -2.43 -12.03
C ARG A 134 -3.36 -3.86 -11.91
N GLU A 135 -2.54 -4.78 -11.39
CA GLU A 135 -2.79 -6.22 -11.42
C GLU A 135 -2.45 -6.86 -10.08
N GLN A 136 -3.42 -7.56 -9.46
CA GLN A 136 -3.17 -8.33 -8.23
C GLN A 136 -2.26 -9.54 -8.44
N LEU A 137 -2.08 -9.98 -9.67
CA LEU A 137 -1.22 -11.12 -10.05
C LEU A 137 0.27 -10.91 -9.79
N LEU A 138 0.68 -9.68 -9.46
CA LEU A 138 2.06 -9.37 -9.06
C LEU A 138 2.44 -10.07 -7.75
N PHE A 139 1.44 -10.36 -6.92
CA PHE A 139 1.66 -11.07 -5.66
C PHE A 139 1.69 -12.58 -5.91
N PRO A 140 2.78 -13.27 -5.50
CA PRO A 140 2.96 -14.69 -5.79
C PRO A 140 1.93 -15.60 -5.11
N GLU A 141 1.26 -15.11 -4.09
CA GLU A 141 0.21 -15.84 -3.36
C GLU A 141 -1.10 -15.96 -4.16
N ILE A 142 -1.23 -15.19 -5.25
CA ILE A 142 -2.42 -15.21 -6.09
C ILE A 142 -2.17 -16.12 -7.29
N GLU A 143 -2.93 -17.21 -7.35
CA GLU A 143 -2.89 -18.16 -8.46
C GLU A 143 -3.75 -17.66 -9.63
N TYR A 144 -3.16 -17.59 -10.82
CA TYR A 144 -3.83 -17.09 -12.03
C TYR A 144 -5.15 -17.81 -12.32
N ASP A 145 -5.18 -19.13 -12.15
CA ASP A 145 -6.34 -19.98 -12.46
C ASP A 145 -7.55 -19.74 -11.55
N LYS A 146 -7.33 -19.12 -10.37
CA LYS A 146 -8.38 -18.80 -9.39
C LYS A 146 -8.92 -17.38 -9.50
N VAL A 147 -8.31 -16.55 -10.34
CA VAL A 147 -8.69 -15.15 -10.50
C VAL A 147 -9.78 -15.02 -11.55
N GLU A 148 -10.97 -14.57 -11.14
CA GLU A 148 -12.09 -14.31 -12.06
C GLU A 148 -11.84 -13.09 -12.95
N LYS A 149 -11.22 -12.03 -12.39
CA LYS A 149 -10.96 -10.78 -13.08
C LYS A 149 -9.70 -10.11 -12.54
N ILE A 150 -8.87 -9.59 -13.45
CA ILE A 150 -7.73 -8.75 -13.09
C ILE A 150 -8.25 -7.43 -12.51
N ARG A 151 -7.77 -7.07 -11.32
CA ARG A 151 -8.13 -5.86 -10.59
C ARG A 151 -6.89 -5.14 -10.10
N GLY A 152 -6.94 -3.82 -10.19
CA GLY A 152 -5.94 -2.97 -9.57
C GLY A 152 -6.24 -2.72 -8.10
N MET A 153 -5.23 -2.22 -7.41
CA MET A 153 -5.35 -1.76 -6.03
C MET A 153 -4.48 -0.53 -5.80
N GLU A 154 -4.88 0.26 -4.83
CA GLU A 154 -4.17 1.45 -4.40
C GLU A 154 -3.60 1.23 -3.00
N MET A 155 -2.35 1.59 -2.81
CA MET A 155 -1.62 1.47 -1.55
C MET A 155 -1.18 2.84 -1.09
N ILE A 156 -1.57 3.22 0.11
CA ILE A 156 -1.21 4.50 0.71
C ILE A 156 -0.27 4.25 1.89
N PHE A 157 0.94 4.77 1.76
CA PHE A 157 1.97 4.72 2.80
C PHE A 157 1.86 5.99 3.63
N VAL A 158 1.35 5.86 4.84
CA VAL A 158 1.22 6.98 5.78
C VAL A 158 2.44 6.99 6.68
N THR A 159 3.16 8.11 6.65
CA THR A 159 4.35 8.33 7.48
C THR A 159 4.09 9.37 8.56
N THR A 160 5.04 9.54 9.46
CA THR A 160 5.04 10.64 10.45
C THR A 160 5.89 11.83 9.99
N ALA A 161 6.39 11.80 8.75
CA ALA A 161 7.13 12.90 8.15
C ALA A 161 6.25 14.16 8.05
N LYS A 162 6.86 15.31 8.13
CA LYS A 162 6.18 16.61 7.98
C LYS A 162 6.21 17.10 6.54
N THR A 163 7.22 16.70 5.78
CA THR A 163 7.44 17.10 4.39
C THR A 163 7.56 15.89 3.48
N ASP A 164 7.29 16.07 2.20
CA ASP A 164 7.43 15.02 1.20
C ASP A 164 8.89 14.60 0.98
N GLU A 165 9.84 15.51 1.20
CA GLU A 165 11.26 15.21 1.10
C GLU A 165 11.72 14.23 2.18
N GLU A 166 11.29 14.47 3.44
CA GLU A 166 11.56 13.54 4.54
C GLU A 166 10.96 12.16 4.27
N ALA A 167 9.70 12.13 3.81
CA ALA A 167 9.01 10.87 3.49
C ALA A 167 9.64 10.13 2.32
N ARG A 168 10.06 10.84 1.28
CA ARG A 168 10.77 10.25 0.12
C ARG A 168 12.06 9.60 0.56
N GLU A 169 12.86 10.29 1.36
CA GLU A 169 14.12 9.75 1.84
C GLU A 169 13.90 8.54 2.75
N LEU A 170 12.92 8.60 3.66
CA LEU A 170 12.53 7.47 4.49
C LEU A 170 12.17 6.24 3.62
N LEU A 171 11.26 6.40 2.66
CA LEU A 171 10.81 5.28 1.82
C LEU A 171 11.95 4.76 0.93
N ARG A 172 12.85 5.63 0.44
CA ARG A 172 14.05 5.25 -0.31
C ARG A 172 14.97 4.36 0.52
N LEU A 173 15.25 4.76 1.77
CA LEU A 173 16.08 4.01 2.71
C LEU A 173 15.44 2.67 3.09
N LEU A 174 14.11 2.58 3.16
CA LEU A 174 13.39 1.32 3.35
C LEU A 174 13.40 0.42 2.10
N GLY A 175 13.90 0.92 0.96
CA GLY A 175 14.09 0.16 -0.26
C GLY A 175 13.09 0.43 -1.37
N MET A 176 12.23 1.45 -1.25
CA MET A 176 11.31 1.81 -2.33
C MET A 176 12.08 2.29 -3.57
N PRO A 177 11.92 1.64 -4.74
CA PRO A 177 12.65 1.96 -5.95
C PRO A 177 12.01 3.12 -6.69
N PHE A 178 12.32 4.36 -6.31
CA PHE A 178 11.86 5.54 -7.04
C PHE A 178 12.55 5.66 -8.39
N GLN A 179 11.80 6.17 -9.39
CA GLN A 179 12.39 6.57 -10.66
C GLN A 179 13.37 7.72 -10.41
N ASN A 180 14.54 7.62 -11.01
CA ASN A 180 15.45 8.77 -11.08
C ASN A 180 14.74 9.85 -11.92
N ALA A 181 14.63 11.05 -11.34
CA ALA A 181 14.01 12.20 -12.01
C ALA A 181 14.92 12.73 -13.11
#